data_2fbfda01bb7924a15efba4578b5ad076
#
_entry.id   2fbfda01bb7924a15efba4578b5ad076
#
_cell.length_a   1.000
_cell.length_b   1.000
_cell.length_c   1.000
_cell.angle_alpha   90.00
_cell.angle_beta   90.00
_cell.angle_gamma   90.00
#
_symmetry.space_group_name_H-M   'P 1'
#
loop_
_entity.id
_entity.type
_entity.pdbx_description
1 polymer ?
#
loop_
_entity_poly.entity_id
_entity_poly.type
_entity_poly.pdbx_seq_one_letter_code
_entity_poly.pdbx_strand_id
1 'polypeptide(L)'
;TANDIQDWQALDIKSAIEGLARLQSVWYDNTDTLAKHDWIGTIQNSERMHAMSELWLQLSNHAADEFPEWFVDRDLAHMQRLARNVKRWWSEIDAMPKTLIHNDFNPRNICLREATDSSDSFGYRLCAFDWELSTIHIPQRDLAEFLCFVMTEQATKAEIDAYLELHRVTLENQIGKAIDPEIWFRGFQLSLYDFAIGRFMFYVMAHTFRHYPFMQRVATTLRHLIRLYSRGCE
;
A
#
# COMPACT_ATOMS: atom_id res chain seq x y z
N THR A 1 -16.29 -13.84 -9.53
CA THR A 1 -15.16 -13.07 -10.01
C THR A 1 -15.41 -11.63 -9.65
N ALA A 2 -14.70 -11.13 -8.65
CA ALA A 2 -14.76 -9.73 -8.31
C ALA A 2 -14.35 -8.92 -9.53
N ASN A 3 -15.29 -8.26 -10.16
CA ASN A 3 -14.97 -7.27 -11.16
C ASN A 3 -14.28 -6.10 -10.47
N ASP A 4 -13.19 -5.68 -11.04
CA ASP A 4 -12.17 -4.78 -10.55
C ASP A 4 -12.66 -3.37 -10.12
N ILE A 5 -13.96 -3.09 -10.24
CA ILE A 5 -14.57 -1.78 -9.97
C ILE A 5 -15.79 -1.93 -9.03
N GLN A 6 -15.74 -2.86 -8.09
CA GLN A 6 -16.78 -2.93 -7.07
C GLN A 6 -16.65 -1.71 -6.14
N ASP A 7 -17.79 -1.06 -5.89
CA ASP A 7 -17.86 -0.04 -4.83
C ASP A 7 -17.91 -0.74 -3.48
N TRP A 8 -16.78 -0.75 -2.82
CA TRP A 8 -16.64 -1.23 -1.46
C TRP A 8 -17.36 -0.28 -0.51
N GLN A 9 -18.22 -0.83 0.32
CA GLN A 9 -18.87 -0.04 1.35
C GLN A 9 -17.94 0.19 2.55
N ALA A 10 -18.17 1.22 3.33
CA ALA A 10 -17.35 1.53 4.49
C ALA A 10 -17.20 0.36 5.47
N LEU A 11 -18.24 -0.48 5.60
CA LEU A 11 -18.18 -1.68 6.45
C LEU A 11 -17.23 -2.73 5.89
N ASP A 12 -17.25 -2.95 4.57
CA ASP A 12 -16.36 -3.90 3.90
C ASP A 12 -14.90 -3.47 4.04
N ILE A 13 -14.63 -2.17 3.83
CA ILE A 13 -13.30 -1.57 3.97
C ILE A 13 -12.79 -1.76 5.41
N LYS A 14 -13.60 -1.46 6.42
CA LYS A 14 -13.23 -1.65 7.83
C LYS A 14 -12.95 -3.12 8.16
N SER A 15 -13.79 -4.03 7.67
CA SER A 15 -13.59 -5.48 7.88
C SER A 15 -12.29 -5.98 7.26
N ALA A 16 -11.97 -5.52 6.05
CA ALA A 16 -10.72 -5.87 5.38
C ALA A 16 -9.50 -5.32 6.14
N ILE A 17 -9.57 -4.07 6.61
CA ILE A 17 -8.49 -3.42 7.37
C ILE A 17 -8.26 -4.13 8.72
N GLU A 18 -9.33 -4.47 9.44
CA GLU A 18 -9.22 -5.23 10.70
C GLU A 18 -8.58 -6.60 10.46
N GLY A 19 -9.04 -7.31 9.41
CA GLY A 19 -8.47 -8.60 9.03
C GLY A 19 -7.01 -8.51 8.61
N LEU A 20 -6.63 -7.47 7.87
CA LEU A 20 -5.25 -7.21 7.48
C LEU A 20 -4.35 -6.97 8.69
N ALA A 21 -4.78 -6.14 9.64
CA ALA A 21 -4.03 -5.87 10.86
C ALA A 21 -3.79 -7.13 11.69
N ARG A 22 -4.81 -8.00 11.83
CA ARG A 22 -4.67 -9.29 12.51
C ARG A 22 -3.69 -10.22 11.80
N LEU A 23 -3.73 -10.29 10.49
CA LEU A 23 -2.80 -11.08 9.70
C LEU A 23 -1.36 -10.59 9.90
N GLN A 24 -1.15 -9.29 9.82
CA GLN A 24 0.16 -8.67 9.95
C GLN A 24 0.72 -8.74 11.37
N SER A 25 -0.14 -8.88 12.40
CA SER A 25 0.29 -9.00 13.79
C SER A 25 1.12 -10.26 14.07
N VAL A 26 0.96 -11.30 13.26
CA VAL A 26 1.64 -12.60 13.45
C VAL A 26 3.17 -12.47 13.38
N TRP A 27 3.66 -11.59 12.50
CA TRP A 27 5.08 -11.42 12.23
C TRP A 27 5.60 -10.01 12.55
N TYR A 28 4.76 -9.14 13.12
CA TYR A 28 5.13 -7.76 13.38
C TYR A 28 6.35 -7.66 14.30
N ASP A 29 7.39 -6.95 13.82
CA ASP A 29 8.66 -6.74 14.53
C ASP A 29 9.39 -8.06 14.91
N ASN A 30 9.06 -9.17 14.22
CA ASN A 30 9.65 -10.49 14.45
C ASN A 30 9.84 -11.25 13.13
N THR A 31 10.61 -10.69 12.21
CA THR A 31 10.75 -11.19 10.84
C THR A 31 12.01 -12.01 10.57
N ASP A 32 12.93 -12.15 11.53
CA ASP A 32 14.22 -12.80 11.35
C ASP A 32 14.10 -14.28 10.94
N THR A 33 13.11 -14.98 11.51
CA THR A 33 12.84 -16.37 11.15
C THR A 33 12.19 -16.46 9.78
N LEU A 34 11.25 -15.56 9.49
CA LEU A 34 10.55 -15.49 8.22
C LEU A 34 11.51 -15.19 7.06
N ALA A 35 12.48 -14.30 7.27
CA ALA A 35 13.47 -13.92 6.26
C ALA A 35 14.38 -15.06 5.80
N LYS A 36 14.40 -16.19 6.51
CA LYS A 36 15.22 -17.37 6.18
C LYS A 36 14.51 -18.33 5.24
N HIS A 37 13.22 -18.16 5.01
CA HIS A 37 12.46 -19.02 4.11
C HIS A 37 12.72 -18.63 2.65
N ASP A 38 12.94 -19.60 1.81
CA ASP A 38 13.23 -19.45 0.38
C ASP A 38 12.05 -18.96 -0.47
N TRP A 39 10.82 -19.11 0.06
CA TRP A 39 9.62 -18.56 -0.58
C TRP A 39 9.43 -17.05 -0.35
N ILE A 40 10.15 -16.46 0.61
CA ILE A 40 10.21 -15.01 0.75
C ILE A 40 11.08 -14.45 -0.37
N GLY A 41 10.49 -13.66 -1.22
CA GLY A 41 11.19 -12.97 -2.30
C GLY A 41 12.29 -12.02 -1.79
N THR A 42 12.93 -11.34 -2.70
CA THR A 42 13.98 -10.37 -2.36
C THR A 42 13.43 -9.26 -1.48
N ILE A 43 13.90 -9.19 -0.24
CA ILE A 43 13.57 -8.09 0.67
C ILE A 43 14.28 -6.82 0.20
N GLN A 44 13.50 -5.79 -0.08
CA GLN A 44 14.02 -4.50 -0.52
C GLN A 44 14.63 -3.73 0.66
N ASN A 45 15.59 -2.88 0.34
CA ASN A 45 16.20 -1.91 1.26
C ASN A 45 16.62 -0.64 0.49
N SER A 46 17.04 0.39 1.20
CA SER A 46 17.41 1.68 0.62
C SER A 46 18.49 1.59 -0.46
N GLU A 47 19.49 0.72 -0.29
CA GLU A 47 20.57 0.53 -1.27
C GLU A 47 20.07 -0.12 -2.57
N ARG A 48 19.26 -1.17 -2.46
CA ARG A 48 18.66 -1.83 -3.63
C ARG A 48 17.71 -0.91 -4.38
N MET A 49 16.88 -0.17 -3.67
CA MET A 49 15.97 0.80 -4.27
C MET A 49 16.74 1.94 -4.95
N HIS A 50 17.85 2.38 -4.36
CA HIS A 50 18.72 3.38 -4.98
C HIS A 50 19.39 2.85 -6.26
N ALA A 51 19.84 1.59 -6.25
CA ALA A 51 20.43 0.97 -7.45
C ALA A 51 19.43 0.89 -8.64
N MET A 52 18.12 0.91 -8.34
CA MET A 52 17.06 0.89 -9.36
C MET A 52 16.50 2.30 -9.67
N SER A 53 17.09 3.39 -9.15
CA SER A 53 16.53 4.74 -9.31
C SER A 53 16.35 5.18 -10.76
N GLU A 54 17.25 4.77 -11.65
CA GLU A 54 17.11 5.05 -13.09
C GLU A 54 15.91 4.30 -13.69
N LEU A 55 15.66 3.05 -13.30
CA LEU A 55 14.48 2.31 -13.72
C LEU A 55 13.20 3.06 -13.31
N TRP A 56 13.12 3.53 -12.07
CA TRP A 56 11.96 4.28 -11.58
C TRP A 56 11.75 5.59 -12.35
N LEU A 57 12.82 6.27 -12.75
CA LEU A 57 12.74 7.47 -13.58
C LEU A 57 12.20 7.14 -14.97
N GLN A 58 12.72 6.11 -15.62
CA GLN A 58 12.28 5.70 -16.94
C GLN A 58 10.83 5.24 -16.97
N LEU A 59 10.40 4.45 -15.96
CA LEU A 59 9.01 4.04 -15.83
C LEU A 59 8.07 5.22 -15.59
N SER A 60 8.49 6.22 -14.82
CA SER A 60 7.69 7.44 -14.59
C SER A 60 7.54 8.27 -15.87
N ASN A 61 8.60 8.38 -16.67
CA ASN A 61 8.54 9.06 -17.97
C ASN A 61 7.62 8.31 -18.94
N HIS A 62 7.80 7.00 -19.08
CA HIS A 62 6.93 6.17 -19.91
C HIS A 62 5.45 6.31 -19.51
N ALA A 63 5.16 6.26 -18.20
CA ALA A 63 3.81 6.41 -17.71
C ALA A 63 3.18 7.77 -18.08
N ALA A 64 3.95 8.85 -18.00
CA ALA A 64 3.48 10.19 -18.36
C ALA A 64 3.32 10.37 -19.87
N ASP A 65 4.14 9.70 -20.68
CA ASP A 65 4.04 9.73 -22.15
C ASP A 65 2.81 8.95 -22.65
N GLU A 66 2.55 7.77 -22.06
CA GLU A 66 1.44 6.90 -22.47
C GLU A 66 0.07 7.34 -21.90
N PHE A 67 0.06 7.91 -20.71
CA PHE A 67 -1.17 8.30 -19.98
C PHE A 67 -1.06 9.72 -19.40
N PRO A 68 -0.90 10.75 -20.25
CA PRO A 68 -0.68 12.13 -19.77
C PRO A 68 -1.81 12.67 -18.90
N GLU A 69 -3.03 12.16 -19.04
CA GLU A 69 -4.19 12.55 -18.24
C GLU A 69 -4.08 12.13 -16.74
N TRP A 70 -3.21 11.15 -16.43
CA TRP A 70 -2.93 10.72 -15.06
C TRP A 70 -1.85 11.53 -14.38
N PHE A 71 -1.08 12.31 -15.15
CA PHE A 71 0.05 13.12 -14.67
C PHE A 71 -0.22 14.61 -14.95
N VAL A 72 -1.04 15.23 -14.13
CA VAL A 72 -1.37 16.65 -14.27
C VAL A 72 -0.48 17.51 -13.38
N ASP A 73 -0.31 18.80 -13.77
CA ASP A 73 0.47 19.80 -13.04
C ASP A 73 1.93 19.35 -12.83
N ARG A 74 2.29 19.10 -11.55
CA ARG A 74 3.64 18.74 -11.12
C ARG A 74 3.80 17.27 -10.79
N ASP A 75 2.82 16.42 -11.12
CA ASP A 75 2.82 15.01 -10.69
C ASP A 75 4.05 14.25 -11.23
N LEU A 76 4.40 14.40 -12.51
CA LEU A 76 5.61 13.78 -13.06
C LEU A 76 6.88 14.28 -12.35
N ALA A 77 7.01 15.58 -12.13
CA ALA A 77 8.17 16.15 -11.43
C ALA A 77 8.25 15.63 -9.98
N HIS A 78 7.10 15.39 -9.35
CA HIS A 78 7.04 14.79 -8.02
C HIS A 78 7.51 13.33 -8.04
N MET A 79 7.02 12.50 -8.98
CA MET A 79 7.47 11.10 -9.13
C MET A 79 8.97 11.01 -9.41
N GLN A 80 9.49 11.84 -10.30
CA GLN A 80 10.92 11.90 -10.59
C GLN A 80 11.74 12.32 -9.36
N ARG A 81 11.24 13.25 -8.54
CA ARG A 81 11.88 13.65 -7.28
C ARG A 81 11.88 12.50 -6.27
N LEU A 82 10.78 11.74 -6.15
CA LEU A 82 10.72 10.53 -5.31
C LEU A 82 11.77 9.50 -5.76
N ALA A 83 11.86 9.22 -7.05
CA ALA A 83 12.82 8.27 -7.61
C ALA A 83 14.28 8.69 -7.37
N ARG A 84 14.63 10.00 -7.58
CA ARG A 84 15.98 10.50 -7.34
C ARG A 84 16.39 10.49 -5.86
N ASN A 85 15.43 10.63 -4.95
CA ASN A 85 15.67 10.67 -3.52
C ASN A 85 15.31 9.35 -2.81
N VAL A 86 15.12 8.26 -3.55
CA VAL A 86 14.63 7.00 -3.02
C VAL A 86 15.47 6.48 -1.86
N LYS A 87 16.79 6.55 -1.92
CA LYS A 87 17.68 6.13 -0.84
C LYS A 87 17.36 6.85 0.48
N ARG A 88 17.12 8.16 0.42
CA ARG A 88 16.87 8.98 1.62
C ARG A 88 15.58 8.59 2.33
N TRP A 89 14.47 8.58 1.60
CA TRP A 89 13.18 8.29 2.25
C TRP A 89 12.98 6.79 2.50
N TRP A 90 13.63 5.90 1.72
CA TRP A 90 13.59 4.47 1.98
C TRP A 90 14.39 4.09 3.24
N SER A 91 15.45 4.82 3.58
CA SER A 91 16.17 4.57 4.83
C SER A 91 15.29 4.77 6.09
N GLU A 92 14.23 5.57 6.00
CA GLU A 92 13.22 5.65 7.06
C GLU A 92 12.39 4.35 7.13
N ILE A 93 12.03 3.76 5.98
CA ILE A 93 11.38 2.44 5.93
C ILE A 93 12.30 1.35 6.52
N ASP A 94 13.60 1.40 6.21
CA ASP A 94 14.56 0.43 6.76
C ASP A 94 14.58 0.42 8.28
N ALA A 95 14.37 1.56 8.92
CA ALA A 95 14.37 1.74 10.36
C ALA A 95 13.04 1.41 11.06
N MET A 96 11.95 1.22 10.30
CA MET A 96 10.62 0.94 10.87
C MET A 96 10.42 -0.56 11.14
N PRO A 97 9.57 -0.91 12.14
CA PRO A 97 9.13 -2.29 12.35
C PRO A 97 8.46 -2.87 11.09
N LYS A 98 8.79 -4.12 10.80
CA LYS A 98 8.33 -4.82 9.60
C LYS A 98 7.47 -6.03 9.94
N THR A 99 6.75 -6.50 8.95
CA THR A 99 5.95 -7.73 9.02
C THR A 99 5.93 -8.43 7.68
N LEU A 100 5.29 -9.59 7.60
CA LEU A 100 4.88 -10.19 6.34
C LEU A 100 3.78 -9.33 5.74
N ILE A 101 3.98 -8.88 4.51
CA ILE A 101 2.95 -8.22 3.71
C ILE A 101 2.55 -9.09 2.52
N HIS A 102 1.33 -8.89 2.05
CA HIS A 102 0.81 -9.55 0.85
C HIS A 102 1.49 -9.01 -0.42
N ASN A 103 1.78 -7.72 -0.43
CA ASN A 103 2.43 -6.99 -1.51
C ASN A 103 1.66 -6.99 -2.86
N ASP A 104 0.41 -7.41 -2.84
CA ASP A 104 -0.61 -7.27 -3.89
C ASP A 104 -2.02 -7.29 -3.24
N PHE A 105 -2.16 -6.55 -2.12
CA PHE A 105 -3.36 -6.54 -1.31
C PHE A 105 -4.40 -5.59 -1.90
N ASN A 106 -5.25 -6.12 -2.76
CA ASN A 106 -6.30 -5.38 -3.44
C ASN A 106 -7.54 -6.25 -3.65
N PRO A 107 -8.70 -5.69 -4.04
CA PRO A 107 -9.97 -6.40 -4.17
C PRO A 107 -9.97 -7.65 -5.05
N ARG A 108 -8.98 -7.84 -5.90
CA ARG A 108 -8.87 -9.03 -6.76
C ARG A 108 -8.31 -10.24 -6.02
N ASN A 109 -7.55 -9.99 -4.94
CA ASN A 109 -6.83 -11.00 -4.18
C ASN A 109 -7.36 -11.20 -2.76
N ILE A 110 -8.52 -10.58 -2.45
CA ILE A 110 -9.17 -10.73 -1.15
C ILE A 110 -10.67 -10.97 -1.32
N CYS A 111 -11.28 -11.59 -0.33
CA CYS A 111 -12.72 -11.62 -0.17
C CYS A 111 -13.12 -11.55 1.31
N LEU A 112 -14.33 -11.11 1.55
CA LEU A 112 -14.94 -11.09 2.86
C LEU A 112 -15.96 -12.24 2.95
N ARG A 113 -15.92 -12.98 4.05
CA ARG A 113 -16.90 -14.03 4.37
C ARG A 113 -17.62 -13.66 5.64
N GLU A 114 -18.89 -13.97 5.75
CA GLU A 114 -19.62 -13.82 7.01
C GLU A 114 -18.87 -14.52 8.14
N ALA A 115 -18.69 -13.82 9.25
CA ALA A 115 -18.06 -14.36 10.44
C ALA A 115 -19.05 -15.27 11.15
N THR A 116 -18.59 -16.44 11.58
CA THR A 116 -19.40 -17.42 12.34
C THR A 116 -19.26 -17.24 13.84
N ASP A 117 -18.36 -16.36 14.27
CA ASP A 117 -18.10 -16.08 15.68
C ASP A 117 -18.00 -14.56 15.92
N SER A 118 -17.97 -14.16 17.20
CA SER A 118 -17.93 -12.75 17.63
C SER A 118 -16.54 -12.13 17.61
N SER A 119 -15.53 -12.81 17.07
CA SER A 119 -14.15 -12.31 17.05
C SER A 119 -13.93 -11.20 16.02
N ASP A 120 -14.81 -11.12 15.00
CA ASP A 120 -14.75 -10.14 13.94
C ASP A 120 -15.74 -8.99 14.22
N SER A 121 -15.21 -7.80 14.52
CA SER A 121 -15.98 -6.65 15.03
C SER A 121 -17.05 -6.14 14.05
N PHE A 122 -16.85 -6.38 12.75
CA PHE A 122 -17.74 -5.91 11.68
C PHE A 122 -18.56 -7.03 11.03
N GLY A 123 -18.54 -8.26 11.58
CA GLY A 123 -19.33 -9.38 11.09
C GLY A 123 -18.78 -10.08 9.87
N TYR A 124 -17.59 -9.70 9.40
CA TYR A 124 -16.92 -10.33 8.25
C TYR A 124 -15.50 -10.73 8.58
N ARG A 125 -15.07 -11.87 8.03
CA ARG A 125 -13.69 -12.37 8.08
C ARG A 125 -13.00 -12.17 6.74
N LEU A 126 -11.80 -11.57 6.77
CA LEU A 126 -10.94 -11.44 5.62
C LEU A 126 -10.37 -12.81 5.21
N CYS A 127 -10.42 -13.09 3.92
CA CYS A 127 -9.68 -14.18 3.28
C CYS A 127 -8.80 -13.55 2.18
N ALA A 128 -7.48 -13.70 2.29
CA ALA A 128 -6.52 -13.27 1.29
C ALA A 128 -5.91 -14.49 0.59
N PHE A 129 -5.70 -14.39 -0.71
CA PHE A 129 -5.15 -15.44 -1.57
C PHE A 129 -4.17 -14.83 -2.57
N ASP A 130 -3.44 -15.66 -3.31
CA ASP A 130 -2.41 -15.22 -4.28
C ASP A 130 -1.23 -14.51 -3.59
N TRP A 131 -0.55 -15.26 -2.72
CA TRP A 131 0.57 -14.80 -1.90
C TRP A 131 1.93 -14.83 -2.60
N GLU A 132 1.98 -15.05 -3.91
CA GLU A 132 3.23 -15.24 -4.65
C GLU A 132 4.18 -14.04 -4.59
N LEU A 133 3.66 -12.83 -4.32
CA LEU A 133 4.42 -11.59 -4.22
C LEU A 133 4.72 -11.16 -2.79
N SER A 134 4.35 -12.00 -1.82
CA SER A 134 4.53 -11.68 -0.40
C SER A 134 6.02 -11.46 -0.06
N THR A 135 6.24 -10.49 0.81
CA THR A 135 7.58 -10.11 1.25
C THR A 135 7.56 -9.50 2.65
N ILE A 136 8.71 -9.10 3.15
CA ILE A 136 8.86 -8.40 4.42
C ILE A 136 8.94 -6.89 4.16
N HIS A 137 8.00 -6.15 4.73
CA HIS A 137 7.93 -4.69 4.61
C HIS A 137 7.18 -4.07 5.79
N ILE A 138 7.06 -2.74 5.84
CA ILE A 138 6.20 -2.07 6.82
C ILE A 138 4.72 -2.37 6.54
N PRO A 139 3.88 -2.56 7.58
CA PRO A 139 2.49 -3.02 7.41
C PRO A 139 1.62 -2.08 6.59
N GLN A 140 1.90 -0.77 6.61
CA GLN A 140 1.13 0.24 5.89
C GLN A 140 1.21 0.07 4.36
N ARG A 141 2.17 -0.72 3.83
CA ARG A 141 2.33 -0.91 2.39
C ARG A 141 1.11 -1.58 1.74
N ASP A 142 0.58 -2.63 2.36
CA ASP A 142 -0.65 -3.28 1.90
C ASP A 142 -1.87 -2.36 2.03
N LEU A 143 -1.96 -1.61 3.13
CA LEU A 143 -3.05 -0.68 3.36
C LEU A 143 -3.05 0.45 2.32
N ALA A 144 -1.87 0.99 1.95
CA ALA A 144 -1.73 2.02 0.93
C ALA A 144 -2.24 1.55 -0.44
N GLU A 145 -1.85 0.34 -0.85
CA GLU A 145 -2.35 -0.25 -2.08
C GLU A 145 -3.85 -0.48 -2.03
N PHE A 146 -4.36 -1.11 -0.97
CA PHE A 146 -5.79 -1.37 -0.80
C PHE A 146 -6.63 -0.10 -0.91
N LEU A 147 -6.25 0.97 -0.19
CA LEU A 147 -6.97 2.23 -0.23
C LEU A 147 -6.94 2.87 -1.63
N CYS A 148 -5.86 2.72 -2.40
CA CYS A 148 -5.83 3.17 -3.79
C CYS A 148 -6.86 2.46 -4.69
N PHE A 149 -7.22 1.23 -4.38
CA PHE A 149 -8.20 0.46 -5.15
C PHE A 149 -9.65 0.70 -4.72
N VAL A 150 -9.91 0.91 -3.43
CA VAL A 150 -11.29 0.97 -2.88
C VAL A 150 -11.80 2.39 -2.65
N MET A 151 -10.90 3.36 -2.51
CA MET A 151 -11.27 4.77 -2.35
C MET A 151 -11.37 5.49 -3.70
N THR A 152 -11.75 6.76 -3.65
CA THR A 152 -11.80 7.66 -4.80
C THR A 152 -11.07 8.97 -4.48
N GLU A 153 -10.90 9.82 -5.48
CA GLU A 153 -10.35 11.17 -5.32
C GLU A 153 -11.20 12.11 -4.48
N GLN A 154 -12.39 11.67 -4.06
CA GLN A 154 -13.28 12.43 -3.17
C GLN A 154 -13.08 12.10 -1.69
N ALA A 155 -12.27 11.07 -1.39
CA ALA A 155 -11.98 10.69 -0.01
C ALA A 155 -11.37 11.85 0.77
N THR A 156 -11.92 12.13 1.93
CA THR A 156 -11.39 13.18 2.81
C THR A 156 -10.18 12.68 3.61
N LYS A 157 -9.30 13.61 4.00
CA LYS A 157 -8.18 13.24 4.88
C LYS A 157 -8.67 12.59 6.18
N ALA A 158 -9.75 13.12 6.77
CA ALA A 158 -10.30 12.57 8.01
C ALA A 158 -10.80 11.14 7.86
N GLU A 159 -11.38 10.79 6.71
CA GLU A 159 -11.81 9.43 6.41
C GLU A 159 -10.61 8.49 6.28
N ILE A 160 -9.57 8.88 5.55
CA ILE A 160 -8.35 8.08 5.43
C ILE A 160 -7.65 7.94 6.78
N ASP A 161 -7.54 9.03 7.56
CA ASP A 161 -6.95 9.00 8.91
C ASP A 161 -7.71 8.02 9.83
N ALA A 162 -9.03 7.93 9.71
CA ALA A 162 -9.83 6.96 10.48
C ALA A 162 -9.52 5.50 10.10
N TYR A 163 -9.28 5.20 8.82
CA TYR A 163 -8.85 3.87 8.38
C TYR A 163 -7.43 3.54 8.83
N LEU A 164 -6.51 4.50 8.80
CA LEU A 164 -5.16 4.32 9.31
C LEU A 164 -5.16 4.05 10.81
N GLU A 165 -5.97 4.78 11.55
CA GLU A 165 -6.10 4.60 13.00
C GLU A 165 -6.76 3.26 13.34
N LEU A 166 -7.79 2.83 12.62
CA LEU A 166 -8.37 1.49 12.77
C LEU A 166 -7.32 0.40 12.60
N HIS A 167 -6.48 0.50 11.56
CA HIS A 167 -5.41 -0.46 11.29
C HIS A 167 -4.38 -0.47 12.42
N ARG A 168 -3.91 0.71 12.84
CA ARG A 168 -2.94 0.89 13.92
C ARG A 168 -3.44 0.30 15.23
N VAL A 169 -4.63 0.70 15.67
CA VAL A 169 -5.21 0.27 16.96
C VAL A 169 -5.51 -1.23 16.94
N THR A 170 -6.00 -1.76 15.82
CA THR A 170 -6.22 -3.20 15.72
C THR A 170 -4.91 -3.97 15.85
N LEU A 171 -3.86 -3.54 15.14
CA LEU A 171 -2.53 -4.16 15.24
C LEU A 171 -1.97 -4.05 16.66
N GLU A 172 -2.03 -2.86 17.27
CA GLU A 172 -1.60 -2.59 18.64
C GLU A 172 -2.27 -3.54 19.65
N ASN A 173 -3.59 -3.72 19.53
CA ASN A 173 -4.35 -4.63 20.39
C ASN A 173 -3.94 -6.10 20.20
N GLN A 174 -3.59 -6.51 18.98
CA GLN A 174 -3.16 -7.88 18.70
C GLN A 174 -1.76 -8.18 19.25
N ILE A 175 -0.83 -7.22 19.15
CA ILE A 175 0.56 -7.41 19.60
C ILE A 175 0.77 -7.05 21.08
N GLY A 176 -0.20 -6.39 21.73
CA GLY A 176 -0.13 -5.96 23.12
C GLY A 176 0.94 -4.88 23.38
N LYS A 177 1.33 -4.09 22.37
CA LYS A 177 2.37 -3.06 22.46
C LYS A 177 1.89 -1.79 21.75
N ALA A 178 2.08 -0.64 22.42
CA ALA A 178 1.72 0.65 21.83
C ALA A 178 2.55 0.95 20.56
N ILE A 179 1.88 1.49 19.55
CA ILE A 179 2.48 1.92 18.30
C ILE A 179 2.32 3.44 18.19
N ASP A 180 3.42 4.14 18.00
CA ASP A 180 3.44 5.59 17.87
C ASP A 180 2.62 6.04 16.64
N PRO A 181 1.57 6.85 16.82
CA PRO A 181 0.75 7.34 15.71
C PRO A 181 1.52 8.15 14.67
N GLU A 182 2.48 9.00 15.08
CA GLU A 182 3.24 9.84 14.14
C GLU A 182 4.11 8.97 13.22
N ILE A 183 4.80 7.98 13.80
CA ILE A 183 5.58 6.98 13.03
C ILE A 183 4.64 6.19 12.11
N TRP A 184 3.43 5.85 12.59
CA TRP A 184 2.44 5.11 11.80
C TRP A 184 1.98 5.88 10.56
N PHE A 185 1.59 7.14 10.74
CA PHE A 185 1.18 8.01 9.65
C PHE A 185 2.33 8.30 8.68
N ARG A 186 3.56 8.45 9.20
CA ARG A 186 4.76 8.58 8.35
C ARG A 186 4.99 7.33 7.52
N GLY A 187 4.83 6.14 8.10
CA GLY A 187 4.92 4.86 7.40
C GLY A 187 3.92 4.76 6.24
N PHE A 188 2.69 5.24 6.45
CA PHE A 188 1.69 5.29 5.37
C PHE A 188 2.11 6.22 4.23
N GLN A 189 2.59 7.41 4.53
CA GLN A 189 3.10 8.35 3.53
C GLN A 189 4.23 7.71 2.70
N LEU A 190 5.19 7.06 3.36
CA LEU A 190 6.29 6.37 2.69
C LEU A 190 5.80 5.17 1.85
N SER A 191 4.76 4.48 2.31
CA SER A 191 4.11 3.39 1.57
C SER A 191 3.42 3.88 0.29
N LEU A 192 2.83 5.08 0.30
CA LEU A 192 2.32 5.71 -0.91
C LEU A 192 3.43 6.03 -1.91
N TYR A 193 4.59 6.49 -1.43
CA TYR A 193 5.75 6.77 -2.28
C TYR A 193 6.30 5.49 -2.91
N ASP A 194 6.45 4.44 -2.10
CA ASP A 194 6.88 3.13 -2.57
C ASP A 194 5.92 2.55 -3.61
N PHE A 195 4.63 2.55 -3.30
CA PHE A 195 3.61 2.10 -4.24
C PHE A 195 3.67 2.89 -5.55
N ALA A 196 3.82 4.21 -5.47
CA ALA A 196 3.81 5.11 -6.61
C ALA A 196 4.96 4.85 -7.60
N ILE A 197 6.21 4.74 -7.12
CA ILE A 197 7.36 4.55 -8.01
C ILE A 197 7.60 3.10 -8.41
N GLY A 198 7.14 2.16 -7.57
CA GLY A 198 7.34 0.73 -7.77
C GLY A 198 6.13 0.07 -8.43
N ARG A 199 5.25 -0.51 -7.63
CA ARG A 199 4.15 -1.37 -8.09
C ARG A 199 3.21 -0.68 -9.06
N PHE A 200 2.82 0.55 -8.80
CA PHE A 200 1.92 1.30 -9.69
C PHE A 200 2.53 1.49 -11.09
N MET A 201 3.83 1.78 -11.19
CA MET A 201 4.50 1.92 -12.49
C MET A 201 4.52 0.60 -13.27
N PHE A 202 4.65 -0.55 -12.60
CA PHE A 202 4.51 -1.84 -13.27
C PHE A 202 3.07 -2.11 -13.74
N TYR A 203 2.06 -1.68 -12.97
CA TYR A 203 0.67 -1.74 -13.42
C TYR A 203 0.45 -0.86 -14.66
N VAL A 204 1.00 0.35 -14.68
CA VAL A 204 0.93 1.25 -15.84
C VAL A 204 1.58 0.61 -17.05
N MET A 205 2.79 0.08 -16.92
CA MET A 205 3.49 -0.62 -18.00
C MET A 205 2.67 -1.80 -18.51
N ALA A 206 2.10 -2.63 -17.63
CA ALA A 206 1.24 -3.74 -18.05
C ALA A 206 -0.04 -3.25 -18.74
N HIS A 207 -0.60 -2.11 -18.29
CA HIS A 207 -1.79 -1.49 -18.88
C HIS A 207 -1.57 -1.01 -20.32
N THR A 208 -0.35 -0.62 -20.68
CA THR A 208 0.01 -0.28 -22.08
C THR A 208 -0.25 -1.44 -23.03
N PHE A 209 -0.06 -2.69 -22.59
CA PHE A 209 -0.26 -3.88 -23.43
C PHE A 209 -1.64 -4.52 -23.26
N ARG A 210 -2.27 -4.34 -22.11
CA ARG A 210 -3.57 -4.91 -21.79
C ARG A 210 -4.37 -3.97 -20.92
N HIS A 211 -5.50 -3.50 -21.44
CA HIS A 211 -6.38 -2.62 -20.70
C HIS A 211 -6.89 -3.26 -19.39
N TYR A 212 -6.67 -2.56 -18.26
CA TYR A 212 -7.20 -2.91 -16.95
C TYR A 212 -8.20 -1.85 -16.49
N PRO A 213 -9.49 -2.18 -16.31
CA PRO A 213 -10.54 -1.21 -15.98
C PRO A 213 -10.31 -0.43 -14.69
N PHE A 214 -9.57 -1.00 -13.73
CA PHE A 214 -9.29 -0.38 -12.44
C PHE A 214 -8.24 0.75 -12.50
N MET A 215 -7.43 0.82 -13.55
CA MET A 215 -6.25 1.69 -13.58
C MET A 215 -6.58 3.18 -13.40
N GLN A 216 -7.66 3.66 -14.04
CA GLN A 216 -8.09 5.05 -13.90
C GLN A 216 -8.39 5.39 -12.43
N ARG A 217 -9.10 4.52 -11.71
CA ARG A 217 -9.41 4.71 -10.28
C ARG A 217 -8.12 4.73 -9.45
N VAL A 218 -7.25 3.73 -9.63
CA VAL A 218 -5.99 3.64 -8.88
C VAL A 218 -5.10 4.86 -9.13
N ALA A 219 -4.95 5.29 -10.37
CA ALA A 219 -4.13 6.46 -10.71
C ALA A 219 -4.65 7.74 -10.06
N THR A 220 -5.95 8.02 -10.17
CA THR A 220 -6.57 9.24 -9.61
C THR A 220 -6.57 9.22 -8.08
N THR A 221 -6.86 8.07 -7.47
CA THR A 221 -6.86 7.93 -6.01
C THR A 221 -5.45 8.03 -5.45
N LEU A 222 -4.47 7.33 -6.02
CA LEU A 222 -3.06 7.42 -5.59
C LEU A 222 -2.56 8.86 -5.62
N ARG A 223 -2.79 9.58 -6.72
CA ARG A 223 -2.44 10.98 -6.85
C ARG A 223 -3.09 11.84 -5.75
N HIS A 224 -4.38 11.62 -5.50
CA HIS A 224 -5.12 12.31 -4.45
C HIS A 224 -4.54 12.04 -3.06
N LEU A 225 -4.30 10.78 -2.71
CA LEU A 225 -3.71 10.39 -1.42
C LEU A 225 -2.31 10.99 -1.24
N ILE A 226 -1.45 10.93 -2.26
CA ILE A 226 -0.14 11.59 -2.20
C ILE A 226 -0.30 13.09 -1.88
N ARG A 227 -1.21 13.79 -2.56
CA ARG A 227 -1.44 15.23 -2.31
C ARG A 227 -1.95 15.52 -0.91
N LEU A 228 -2.81 14.65 -0.35
CA LEU A 228 -3.31 14.80 1.02
C LEU A 228 -2.20 14.67 2.07
N TYR A 229 -1.23 13.78 1.83
CA TYR A 229 -0.17 13.46 2.80
C TYR A 229 1.18 14.12 2.49
N SER A 230 1.36 14.76 1.32
CA SER A 230 2.59 15.51 0.99
C SER A 230 2.57 16.96 1.48
N ARG A 231 1.44 17.48 1.93
CA ARG A 231 1.34 18.86 2.45
C ARG A 231 2.03 18.95 3.80
N GLY A 232 3.29 19.35 3.79
CA GLY A 232 4.13 19.52 4.99
C GLY A 232 5.61 19.20 4.77
N CYS A 233 6.01 18.78 3.57
CA CYS A 233 7.39 18.43 3.21
C CYS A 233 7.93 19.31 2.08
N GLU A 234 7.48 20.57 1.95
CA GLU A 234 8.11 21.58 1.08
C GLU A 234 9.16 22.37 1.84
#